data_beb12c09d7fac297e0ceddfa5eb0ac61
#
_entry.id   beb12c09d7fac297e0ceddfa5eb0ac61
#
_cell.length_a   1.000
_cell.length_b   1.000
_cell.length_c   1.000
_cell.angle_alpha   90.00
_cell.angle_beta   90.00
_cell.angle_gamma   90.00
#
_symmetry.space_group_name_H-M   'P 1'
#
loop_
_entity.id
_entity.type
_entity.pdbx_description
1 polymer ?
#
loop_
_entity_poly.entity_id
_entity_poly.type
_entity_poly.pdbx_seq_one_letter_code
_entity_poly.pdbx_strand_id
1 'polypeptide(L)'
;MQGRRIWLAGLMSTAMLLAACGGDGDGTAIPASSTANGDAAGTTTNPSPTPPSSGTSTEPPAAQAACRPNGKFTYSGSASQVAANNGQLAVLVVPTLPPEYAKNRNMTAPNAPASSQVQQASGAFTTLASSAEASDCLGLDHGAVTEIQSVGTDVAIGRWNRAMDTDGNTYTDTQGVHYAVGTPLPLTATSGTLACTQLIADNVASRYSGDAGTLGSTSATLDLGTRTLNNLTLSINAGNSSFTMTSPQSPLNGVATAGTLTIQSVVVGHDPAQPLVAVGYSTTPAAGQGGIGGVVVLSCK
;
A
#
# COMPACT_ATOMS: atom_id res chain seq x y z
N MET A 1 37.17 -29.83 33.22
CA MET A 1 37.97 -28.59 33.36
C MET A 1 37.15 -27.46 32.78
N GLN A 2 36.43 -26.83 33.51
CA GLN A 2 36.37 -25.56 34.25
C GLN A 2 36.83 -24.35 33.42
N GLY A 3 35.96 -23.40 33.21
CA GLY A 3 36.21 -22.06 32.67
C GLY A 3 34.97 -21.18 32.62
N ARG A 4 34.36 -20.90 33.78
CA ARG A 4 33.39 -19.80 33.97
C ARG A 4 34.08 -18.46 33.79
N ARG A 5 33.58 -17.57 32.99
CA ARG A 5 33.84 -16.13 33.12
C ARG A 5 32.51 -15.35 33.15
N ILE A 6 32.27 -14.86 34.34
CA ILE A 6 31.25 -13.86 34.70
C ILE A 6 31.82 -12.50 34.34
N TRP A 7 31.06 -11.64 33.67
CA TRP A 7 31.36 -10.20 33.64
C TRP A 7 30.10 -9.43 34.09
N LEU A 8 30.37 -8.61 35.13
CA LEU A 8 29.41 -7.75 35.84
C LEU A 8 29.05 -6.49 35.03
N ALA A 9 27.82 -6.12 35.21
CA ALA A 9 27.18 -4.81 35.46
C ALA A 9 27.95 -3.53 35.13
N GLY A 10 27.28 -2.67 34.39
CA GLY A 10 27.50 -1.23 34.30
C GLY A 10 26.16 -0.52 34.17
N LEU A 11 25.58 -0.11 35.32
CA LEU A 11 24.52 0.88 35.39
C LEU A 11 25.15 2.26 35.12
N MET A 12 24.62 2.99 34.14
CA MET A 12 24.77 4.45 34.09
C MET A 12 23.40 5.09 33.93
N SER A 13 22.95 5.67 35.06
CA SER A 13 21.85 6.61 35.12
C SER A 13 22.32 7.96 34.61
N THR A 14 21.65 8.52 33.63
CA THR A 14 21.75 9.93 33.27
C THR A 14 20.38 10.57 33.37
N ALA A 15 20.24 11.41 34.38
CA ALA A 15 19.12 12.32 34.58
C ALA A 15 19.22 13.44 33.52
N MET A 16 18.13 13.76 32.85
CA MET A 16 18.01 14.98 32.08
C MET A 16 16.89 15.87 32.57
N LEU A 17 17.34 17.10 32.79
CA LEU A 17 16.57 18.24 33.27
C LEU A 17 15.45 18.65 32.31
N LEU A 18 14.30 18.94 32.92
CA LEU A 18 13.24 19.72 32.27
C LEU A 18 13.65 21.20 32.24
N ALA A 19 13.59 21.81 31.07
CA ALA A 19 13.52 23.25 30.92
C ALA A 19 12.12 23.62 30.41
N ALA A 20 11.30 24.17 31.29
CA ALA A 20 10.07 24.85 30.96
C ALA A 20 10.42 26.27 30.52
N CYS A 21 9.92 26.71 29.36
CA CYS A 21 9.87 28.13 29.03
C CYS A 21 8.43 28.46 28.65
N GLY A 22 7.76 29.16 29.57
CA GLY A 22 6.50 29.82 29.34
C GLY A 22 6.72 31.13 28.60
N GLY A 23 5.74 31.56 27.87
CA GLY A 23 5.68 32.83 27.18
C GLY A 23 4.21 33.20 26.95
N ASP A 24 3.68 33.91 27.94
CA ASP A 24 2.41 34.65 27.85
C ASP A 24 2.58 35.82 26.86
N GLY A 25 1.56 36.09 26.07
CA GLY A 25 1.48 37.26 25.19
C GLY A 25 0.03 37.63 24.96
N ASP A 26 -0.52 38.37 25.91
CA ASP A 26 -1.77 39.15 25.81
C ASP A 26 -1.68 40.20 24.71
N GLY A 27 -2.83 40.54 24.10
CA GLY A 27 -2.96 41.69 23.21
C GLY A 27 -4.29 41.76 22.50
N THR A 28 -5.33 42.01 23.26
CA THR A 28 -6.28 43.17 23.20
C THR A 28 -6.70 43.70 21.82
N ALA A 29 -7.96 43.55 21.62
CA ALA A 29 -9.06 44.56 21.55
C ALA A 29 -9.43 45.14 20.20
N ILE A 30 -10.69 44.97 20.00
CA ILE A 30 -11.63 45.60 19.04
C ILE A 30 -11.59 47.15 19.17
N PRO A 31 -12.01 47.90 18.11
CA PRO A 31 -13.33 48.49 18.26
C PRO A 31 -14.25 48.49 17.02
N ALA A 32 -15.50 48.59 17.35
CA ALA A 32 -16.68 48.74 16.53
C ALA A 32 -16.92 50.19 16.04
N SER A 33 -17.88 50.26 15.13
CA SER A 33 -18.82 51.35 14.85
C SER A 33 -18.46 52.40 13.83
N SER A 34 -19.35 52.54 12.85
CA SER A 34 -20.37 53.63 12.76
C SER A 34 -21.19 53.53 11.49
N THR A 35 -22.46 53.37 11.66
CA THR A 35 -23.64 54.15 11.17
C THR A 35 -23.40 55.27 10.15
N ALA A 36 -24.09 55.38 9.06
CA ALA A 36 -25.45 55.93 8.88
C ALA A 36 -25.78 56.26 7.42
N ASN A 37 -27.03 55.99 7.08
CA ASN A 37 -27.98 56.74 6.26
C ASN A 37 -27.68 57.25 4.85
N GLY A 38 -28.62 57.00 3.93
CA GLY A 38 -28.88 57.75 2.70
C GLY A 38 -29.87 57.08 1.80
N ASP A 39 -31.13 57.51 1.87
CA ASP A 39 -32.26 57.24 0.96
C ASP A 39 -31.91 57.45 -0.51
N ALA A 40 -32.45 56.63 -1.38
CA ALA A 40 -33.28 57.05 -2.52
C ALA A 40 -33.77 55.89 -3.37
N ALA A 41 -35.06 55.94 -3.66
CA ALA A 41 -35.84 55.02 -4.47
C ALA A 41 -35.37 54.96 -5.95
N GLY A 42 -35.39 53.74 -6.51
CA GLY A 42 -35.26 53.51 -7.93
C GLY A 42 -35.70 52.10 -8.28
N THR A 43 -36.99 51.92 -8.54
CA THR A 43 -37.58 50.69 -9.07
C THR A 43 -37.12 50.43 -10.49
N THR A 44 -36.24 49.43 -10.68
CA THR A 44 -36.07 48.75 -11.97
C THR A 44 -36.06 47.24 -11.69
N THR A 45 -37.13 46.61 -12.15
CA THR A 45 -37.29 45.14 -12.16
C THR A 45 -36.30 44.55 -13.14
N ASN A 46 -35.19 43.98 -12.61
CA ASN A 46 -34.28 43.17 -13.37
C ASN A 46 -34.59 41.68 -13.07
N PRO A 47 -34.71 40.80 -14.08
CA PRO A 47 -34.98 39.37 -13.79
C PRO A 47 -33.79 38.80 -13.03
N SER A 48 -34.06 38.22 -11.86
CA SER A 48 -33.11 37.50 -11.01
C SER A 48 -32.43 36.42 -11.82
N PRO A 49 -31.09 36.39 -11.89
CA PRO A 49 -30.38 35.23 -12.45
C PRO A 49 -30.67 34.02 -11.57
N THR A 50 -31.18 32.96 -12.19
CA THR A 50 -31.32 31.64 -11.60
C THR A 50 -29.95 31.24 -11.01
N PRO A 51 -29.83 30.89 -9.72
CA PRO A 51 -28.58 30.43 -9.17
C PRO A 51 -28.11 29.19 -9.94
N PRO A 52 -26.82 29.08 -10.27
CA PRO A 52 -26.30 27.88 -10.91
C PRO A 52 -26.63 26.66 -10.02
N SER A 53 -27.24 25.67 -10.64
CA SER A 53 -27.55 24.39 -10.03
C SER A 53 -26.32 23.91 -9.28
N SER A 54 -26.43 23.74 -7.98
CA SER A 54 -25.40 23.19 -7.12
C SER A 54 -24.98 21.85 -7.71
N GLY A 55 -23.76 21.80 -8.27
CA GLY A 55 -23.19 20.56 -8.71
C GLY A 55 -23.27 19.58 -7.54
N THR A 56 -23.82 18.41 -7.77
CA THR A 56 -23.90 17.34 -6.80
C THR A 56 -22.47 17.03 -6.36
N SER A 57 -22.09 17.50 -5.17
CA SER A 57 -20.86 17.08 -4.53
C SER A 57 -21.01 15.59 -4.28
N THR A 58 -20.38 14.78 -5.12
CA THR A 58 -20.34 13.34 -4.91
C THR A 58 -19.50 13.12 -3.65
N GLU A 59 -20.17 12.76 -2.56
CA GLU A 59 -19.49 12.38 -1.31
C GLU A 59 -18.52 11.23 -1.60
N PRO A 60 -17.29 11.28 -1.08
CA PRO A 60 -16.34 10.19 -1.27
C PRO A 60 -16.93 8.86 -0.75
N PRO A 61 -16.61 7.72 -1.36
CA PRO A 61 -16.99 6.41 -0.83
C PRO A 61 -16.60 6.24 0.63
N ALA A 62 -17.38 5.49 1.40
CA ALA A 62 -17.19 5.33 2.84
C ALA A 62 -15.76 4.81 3.19
N ALA A 63 -15.24 3.86 2.41
CA ALA A 63 -13.88 3.36 2.58
C ALA A 63 -12.83 4.47 2.41
N GLN A 64 -12.94 5.29 1.35
CA GLN A 64 -12.03 6.40 1.10
C GLN A 64 -12.11 7.46 2.21
N ALA A 65 -13.33 7.74 2.71
CA ALA A 65 -13.52 8.71 3.80
C ALA A 65 -12.91 8.22 5.11
N ALA A 66 -13.09 6.93 5.46
CA ALA A 66 -12.57 6.33 6.70
C ALA A 66 -11.04 6.24 6.73
N CYS A 67 -10.41 5.96 5.58
CA CYS A 67 -8.96 5.78 5.46
C CYS A 67 -8.28 6.97 4.78
N ARG A 68 -8.83 8.16 4.91
CA ARG A 68 -8.30 9.35 4.26
C ARG A 68 -7.05 9.84 4.98
N PRO A 69 -5.92 9.96 4.28
CA PRO A 69 -4.70 10.48 4.88
C PRO A 69 -4.82 11.95 5.25
N ASN A 70 -4.26 12.33 6.39
CA ASN A 70 -4.21 13.71 6.87
C ASN A 70 -2.80 14.30 6.87
N GLY A 71 -1.79 13.47 6.74
CA GLY A 71 -0.41 13.83 6.96
C GLY A 71 0.37 14.22 5.72
N LYS A 72 1.67 14.40 5.93
CA LYS A 72 2.62 14.69 4.87
C LYS A 72 3.25 13.39 4.38
N PHE A 73 3.37 13.27 3.07
CA PHE A 73 3.98 12.12 2.42
C PHE A 73 5.27 12.50 1.73
N THR A 74 6.23 11.56 1.74
CA THR A 74 7.41 11.59 0.89
C THR A 74 7.32 10.43 -0.11
N TYR A 75 7.80 10.66 -1.32
CA TYR A 75 7.71 9.66 -2.39
C TYR A 75 9.10 9.36 -2.94
N SER A 76 9.38 8.09 -3.20
CA SER A 76 10.58 7.63 -3.89
C SER A 76 10.20 6.66 -5.02
N GLY A 77 10.61 7.01 -6.24
CA GLY A 77 10.12 6.38 -7.46
C GLY A 77 8.93 7.12 -8.05
N SER A 78 8.37 6.59 -9.13
CA SER A 78 7.18 7.12 -9.79
C SER A 78 6.45 6.04 -10.56
N ALA A 79 5.14 6.19 -10.69
CA ALA A 79 4.28 5.31 -11.47
C ALA A 79 3.26 6.13 -12.27
N SER A 80 2.81 5.55 -13.37
CA SER A 80 1.66 6.10 -14.11
C SER A 80 0.38 5.96 -13.30
N GLN A 81 -0.63 6.76 -13.62
CA GLN A 81 -1.98 6.54 -13.10
C GLN A 81 -2.51 5.22 -13.66
N VAL A 82 -2.99 4.35 -12.75
CA VAL A 82 -3.51 3.04 -13.12
C VAL A 82 -4.90 3.20 -13.74
N ALA A 83 -5.11 2.57 -14.89
CA ALA A 83 -6.39 2.61 -15.57
C ALA A 83 -7.39 1.65 -14.89
N ALA A 84 -8.58 2.16 -14.57
CA ALA A 84 -9.66 1.30 -14.08
C ALA A 84 -10.36 0.58 -15.25
N ASN A 85 -10.75 -0.67 -15.02
CA ASN A 85 -11.62 -1.41 -15.92
C ASN A 85 -13.04 -1.44 -15.34
N ASN A 86 -14.00 -0.81 -16.03
CA ASN A 86 -15.38 -0.68 -15.56
C ASN A 86 -15.52 -0.14 -14.12
N GLY A 87 -14.68 0.84 -13.75
CA GLY A 87 -14.65 1.41 -12.40
C GLY A 87 -14.06 0.51 -11.33
N GLN A 88 -13.39 -0.57 -11.72
CA GLN A 88 -12.74 -1.53 -10.83
C GLN A 88 -11.21 -1.50 -10.97
N LEU A 89 -10.53 -1.81 -9.88
CA LEU A 89 -9.09 -2.08 -9.82
C LEU A 89 -8.85 -3.42 -9.11
N ALA A 90 -7.80 -4.11 -9.49
CA ALA A 90 -7.31 -5.26 -8.73
C ALA A 90 -6.33 -4.74 -7.67
N VAL A 91 -6.53 -5.14 -6.43
CA VAL A 91 -5.72 -4.69 -5.28
C VAL A 91 -5.12 -5.89 -4.56
N LEU A 92 -3.83 -5.80 -4.29
CA LEU A 92 -3.09 -6.75 -3.50
C LEU A 92 -2.27 -6.00 -2.46
N VAL A 93 -2.34 -6.44 -1.20
CA VAL A 93 -1.60 -5.84 -0.08
C VAL A 93 -0.96 -6.94 0.76
N VAL A 94 0.34 -6.78 1.03
CA VAL A 94 1.13 -7.70 1.85
C VAL A 94 1.80 -6.92 2.97
N PRO A 95 1.34 -7.04 4.22
CA PRO A 95 2.02 -6.42 5.35
C PRO A 95 3.24 -7.24 5.76
N THR A 96 4.38 -6.60 5.82
CA THR A 96 5.61 -7.11 6.44
C THR A 96 5.84 -6.37 7.74
N LEU A 97 4.98 -6.64 8.70
CA LEU A 97 4.87 -5.98 10.00
C LEU A 97 4.85 -7.02 11.11
N PRO A 98 5.16 -6.64 12.36
CA PRO A 98 4.90 -7.46 13.52
C PRO A 98 3.44 -7.97 13.52
N PRO A 99 3.16 -9.19 14.00
CA PRO A 99 1.83 -9.81 13.92
C PRO A 99 0.70 -8.95 14.52
N GLU A 100 1.00 -8.19 15.56
CA GLU A 100 0.07 -7.26 16.22
C GLU A 100 -0.38 -6.13 15.28
N TYR A 101 0.49 -5.69 14.34
CA TYR A 101 0.20 -4.63 13.37
C TYR A 101 -0.26 -5.17 12.01
N ALA A 102 0.09 -6.43 11.69
CA ALA A 102 -0.29 -7.07 10.44
C ALA A 102 -1.74 -7.56 10.40
N LYS A 103 -2.41 -7.60 11.55
CA LYS A 103 -3.76 -8.16 11.69
C LYS A 103 -4.76 -7.44 10.78
N ASN A 104 -5.48 -8.24 9.96
CA ASN A 104 -6.52 -7.79 9.03
C ASN A 104 -6.03 -6.80 7.94
N ARG A 105 -4.72 -6.81 7.60
CA ARG A 105 -4.14 -5.92 6.61
C ARG A 105 -3.76 -6.59 5.30
N ASN A 106 -3.78 -7.93 5.25
CA ASN A 106 -3.66 -8.65 3.99
C ASN A 106 -4.90 -8.41 3.13
N MET A 107 -4.68 -8.11 1.86
CA MET A 107 -5.76 -7.84 0.93
C MET A 107 -5.49 -8.52 -0.41
N THR A 108 -6.47 -9.23 -0.93
CA THR A 108 -6.46 -9.79 -2.28
C THR A 108 -7.85 -9.57 -2.87
N ALA A 109 -8.00 -8.50 -3.60
CA ALA A 109 -9.28 -8.07 -4.17
C ALA A 109 -9.11 -7.92 -5.68
N PRO A 110 -9.54 -8.89 -6.48
CA PRO A 110 -9.40 -8.83 -7.94
C PRO A 110 -10.30 -7.78 -8.60
N ASN A 111 -11.31 -7.28 -7.90
CA ASN A 111 -12.27 -6.30 -8.40
C ASN A 111 -12.72 -5.37 -7.26
N ALA A 112 -11.85 -4.49 -6.82
CA ALA A 112 -12.16 -3.45 -5.84
C ALA A 112 -12.66 -2.18 -6.54
N PRO A 113 -13.57 -1.38 -5.94
CA PRO A 113 -13.98 -0.12 -6.53
C PRO A 113 -12.80 0.85 -6.68
N ALA A 114 -12.59 1.38 -7.88
CA ALA A 114 -11.53 2.35 -8.13
C ALA A 114 -11.68 3.63 -7.29
N SER A 115 -12.94 4.02 -7.03
CA SER A 115 -13.27 5.19 -6.20
C SER A 115 -12.91 5.02 -4.72
N SER A 116 -12.65 3.79 -4.26
CA SER A 116 -12.20 3.50 -2.89
C SER A 116 -10.68 3.54 -2.73
N GLN A 117 -9.93 3.70 -3.83
CA GLN A 117 -8.47 3.83 -3.83
C GLN A 117 -8.08 5.31 -3.93
N VAL A 118 -6.93 5.67 -3.36
CA VAL A 118 -6.38 7.02 -3.54
C VAL A 118 -4.98 6.91 -4.13
N GLN A 119 -4.85 7.22 -5.41
CA GLN A 119 -3.56 7.33 -6.10
C GLN A 119 -3.13 8.79 -6.17
N GLN A 120 -1.92 9.08 -5.75
CA GLN A 120 -1.32 10.41 -5.74
C GLN A 120 -0.72 10.75 -7.12
N ALA A 121 -0.38 12.01 -7.35
CA ALA A 121 0.25 12.46 -8.60
C ALA A 121 1.61 11.76 -8.87
N SER A 122 2.31 11.32 -7.83
CA SER A 122 3.52 10.50 -7.93
C SER A 122 3.28 9.08 -8.43
N GLY A 123 2.02 8.66 -8.52
CA GLY A 123 1.62 7.29 -8.81
C GLY A 123 1.53 6.39 -7.57
N ALA A 124 1.92 6.88 -6.39
CA ALA A 124 1.80 6.15 -5.13
C ALA A 124 0.34 6.01 -4.70
N PHE A 125 -0.02 4.87 -4.13
CA PHE A 125 -1.29 4.71 -3.45
C PHE A 125 -1.13 5.00 -1.96
N THR A 126 -2.04 5.82 -1.41
CA THR A 126 -2.09 6.21 0.01
C THR A 126 -3.35 5.71 0.71
N THR A 127 -4.33 5.23 -0.04
CA THR A 127 -5.48 4.47 0.46
C THR A 127 -5.70 3.27 -0.43
N LEU A 128 -5.88 2.12 0.19
CA LEU A 128 -6.12 0.82 -0.43
C LEU A 128 -7.37 0.20 0.21
N ALA A 129 -8.28 -0.32 -0.60
CA ALA A 129 -9.52 -0.90 -0.12
C ALA A 129 -9.90 -2.14 -0.94
N SER A 130 -10.48 -3.16 -0.29
CA SER A 130 -11.01 -4.34 -0.97
C SER A 130 -12.44 -4.18 -1.43
N SER A 131 -13.18 -3.26 -0.82
CA SER A 131 -14.57 -2.95 -1.16
C SER A 131 -14.89 -1.45 -0.95
N ALA A 132 -16.16 -1.07 -1.02
CA ALA A 132 -16.63 0.27 -0.68
C ALA A 132 -16.88 0.45 0.82
N GLU A 133 -16.80 -0.61 1.62
CA GLU A 133 -17.07 -0.56 3.05
C GLU A 133 -15.93 0.13 3.81
N ALA A 134 -16.28 0.93 4.81
CA ALA A 134 -15.31 1.69 5.60
C ALA A 134 -14.34 0.79 6.40
N SER A 135 -14.76 -0.42 6.76
CA SER A 135 -13.93 -1.41 7.47
C SER A 135 -12.91 -2.10 6.58
N ASP A 136 -13.07 -2.02 5.25
CA ASP A 136 -12.30 -2.79 4.27
C ASP A 136 -11.19 -1.95 3.62
N CYS A 137 -10.79 -0.88 4.26
CA CYS A 137 -9.74 -0.02 3.76
C CYS A 137 -8.54 0.09 4.73
N LEU A 138 -7.40 0.42 4.15
CA LEU A 138 -6.16 0.74 4.83
C LEU A 138 -5.65 2.07 4.28
N GLY A 139 -5.41 3.04 5.17
CA GLY A 139 -4.88 4.36 4.82
C GLY A 139 -3.50 4.58 5.40
N LEU A 140 -2.67 5.28 4.66
CA LEU A 140 -1.42 5.82 5.14
C LEU A 140 -1.73 7.19 5.79
N ASP A 141 -1.49 7.35 7.10
CA ASP A 141 -1.70 8.65 7.76
C ASP A 141 -0.58 9.63 7.38
N HIS A 142 0.67 9.24 7.58
CA HIS A 142 1.84 10.01 7.14
C HIS A 142 3.07 9.11 6.94
N GLY A 143 4.09 9.60 6.24
CA GLY A 143 5.37 8.93 6.08
C GLY A 143 5.82 8.77 4.64
N ALA A 144 6.53 7.69 4.34
CA ALA A 144 7.12 7.46 3.04
C ALA A 144 6.39 6.37 2.25
N VAL A 145 6.20 6.61 0.96
CA VAL A 145 5.94 5.57 -0.02
C VAL A 145 7.16 5.46 -0.92
N THR A 146 7.79 4.32 -0.90
CA THR A 146 9.04 4.05 -1.61
C THR A 146 8.87 2.95 -2.65
N GLU A 147 9.87 2.80 -3.52
CA GLU A 147 9.90 1.73 -4.51
C GLU A 147 8.70 1.78 -5.46
N ILE A 148 8.22 3.01 -5.72
CA ILE A 148 7.09 3.24 -6.61
C ILE A 148 7.54 2.96 -8.03
N GLN A 149 6.88 1.98 -8.67
CA GLN A 149 7.15 1.55 -10.04
C GLN A 149 5.84 1.21 -10.73
N SER A 150 5.81 1.21 -12.07
CA SER A 150 4.65 0.74 -12.84
C SER A 150 5.04 0.06 -14.14
N VAL A 151 4.11 -0.72 -14.65
CA VAL A 151 4.12 -1.22 -16.03
C VAL A 151 3.04 -0.47 -16.79
N GLY A 152 3.44 0.62 -17.44
CA GLY A 152 2.49 1.51 -18.10
C GLY A 152 1.37 1.97 -17.15
N THR A 153 0.14 1.90 -17.61
CA THR A 153 -1.09 2.15 -16.85
C THR A 153 -1.73 0.88 -16.30
N ASP A 154 -1.10 -0.27 -16.49
CA ASP A 154 -1.67 -1.59 -16.18
C ASP A 154 -1.54 -1.97 -14.72
N VAL A 155 -0.43 -1.62 -14.09
CA VAL A 155 -0.17 -1.94 -12.68
C VAL A 155 0.87 -0.99 -12.11
N ALA A 156 0.66 -0.57 -10.87
CA ALA A 156 1.63 0.14 -10.04
C ALA A 156 1.89 -0.66 -8.76
N ILE A 157 3.15 -0.65 -8.30
CA ILE A 157 3.58 -1.22 -7.03
C ILE A 157 4.21 -0.13 -6.16
N GLY A 158 4.32 -0.39 -4.86
CA GLY A 158 5.03 0.45 -3.93
C GLY A 158 4.98 -0.12 -2.52
N ARG A 159 5.73 0.52 -1.62
CA ARG A 159 5.83 0.11 -0.22
C ARG A 159 5.69 1.31 0.71
N TRP A 160 4.77 1.25 1.67
CA TRP A 160 4.72 2.18 2.79
C TRP A 160 5.79 1.79 3.80
N ASN A 161 6.68 2.71 4.16
CA ASN A 161 7.69 2.50 5.19
C ASN A 161 8.00 3.81 5.93
N ARG A 162 8.69 3.74 7.05
CA ARG A 162 8.92 4.91 7.93
C ARG A 162 7.66 5.76 8.04
N ALA A 163 6.55 5.12 8.39
CA ALA A 163 5.21 5.63 8.21
C ALA A 163 4.32 5.29 9.40
N MET A 164 3.20 5.95 9.48
CA MET A 164 2.08 5.57 10.35
C MET A 164 0.83 5.38 9.49
N ASP A 165 0.09 4.32 9.74
CA ASP A 165 -1.21 4.12 9.10
C ASP A 165 -2.35 4.77 9.91
N THR A 166 -3.54 4.81 9.31
CA THR A 166 -4.73 5.40 9.93
C THR A 166 -5.22 4.68 11.20
N ASP A 167 -4.69 3.48 11.48
CA ASP A 167 -4.95 2.76 12.73
C ASP A 167 -3.88 3.04 13.80
N GLY A 168 -2.91 3.91 13.52
CA GLY A 168 -1.87 4.35 14.43
C GLY A 168 -0.65 3.43 14.54
N ASN A 169 -0.51 2.43 13.64
CA ASN A 169 0.68 1.57 13.65
C ASN A 169 1.85 2.23 12.93
N THR A 170 3.01 2.18 13.55
CA THR A 170 4.23 2.81 13.06
C THR A 170 5.15 1.78 12.42
N TYR A 171 5.71 2.11 11.26
CA TYR A 171 6.60 1.25 10.48
C TYR A 171 8.02 1.82 10.46
N THR A 172 9.02 0.95 10.56
CA THR A 172 10.43 1.29 10.36
C THR A 172 10.80 1.27 8.87
N ASP A 173 12.06 1.52 8.55
CA ASP A 173 12.59 1.44 7.18
C ASP A 173 12.72 0.01 6.66
N THR A 174 12.87 -0.97 7.55
CA THR A 174 12.97 -2.39 7.21
C THR A 174 11.61 -3.08 7.11
N GLN A 175 10.58 -2.49 7.73
CA GLN A 175 9.20 -2.94 7.72
C GLN A 175 8.42 -2.30 6.58
N GLY A 176 7.17 -2.74 6.36
CA GLY A 176 6.28 -2.01 5.45
C GLY A 176 5.01 -2.73 5.09
N VAL A 177 4.18 -1.99 4.37
CA VAL A 177 3.01 -2.50 3.66
C VAL A 177 3.31 -2.40 2.17
N HIS A 178 3.51 -3.55 1.55
CA HIS A 178 3.70 -3.69 0.11
C HIS A 178 2.35 -3.72 -0.59
N TYR A 179 2.26 -3.13 -1.75
CA TYR A 179 1.02 -3.18 -2.53
C TYR A 179 1.30 -3.34 -4.02
N ALA A 180 0.33 -3.95 -4.71
CA ALA A 180 0.14 -3.83 -6.15
C ALA A 180 -1.30 -3.44 -6.42
N VAL A 181 -1.49 -2.46 -7.30
CA VAL A 181 -2.80 -2.04 -7.78
C VAL A 181 -2.76 -2.01 -9.30
N GLY A 182 -3.71 -2.68 -9.94
CA GLY A 182 -3.69 -2.83 -11.39
C GLY A 182 -5.08 -2.86 -12.02
N THR A 183 -5.10 -2.75 -13.35
CA THR A 183 -6.30 -2.93 -14.18
C THR A 183 -6.72 -4.40 -14.14
N PRO A 184 -7.90 -4.76 -13.63
CA PRO A 184 -8.35 -6.15 -13.61
C PRO A 184 -8.45 -6.73 -15.01
N LEU A 185 -7.84 -7.88 -15.23
CA LEU A 185 -7.84 -8.54 -16.54
C LEU A 185 -8.56 -9.91 -16.48
N PRO A 186 -9.74 -10.05 -17.08
CA PRO A 186 -10.38 -11.34 -17.22
C PRO A 186 -9.64 -12.16 -18.29
N LEU A 187 -9.16 -13.35 -17.92
CA LEU A 187 -8.57 -14.30 -18.84
C LEU A 187 -9.66 -15.03 -19.62
N THR A 188 -9.64 -15.00 -20.92
CA THR A 188 -10.65 -15.64 -21.79
C THR A 188 -10.24 -17.05 -22.25
N ALA A 189 -8.94 -17.30 -22.43
CA ALA A 189 -8.44 -18.61 -22.78
C ALA A 189 -8.72 -19.63 -21.66
N THR A 190 -9.13 -20.84 -22.03
CA THR A 190 -9.53 -21.92 -21.10
C THR A 190 -8.56 -23.09 -21.08
N SER A 191 -7.46 -22.99 -21.81
CA SER A 191 -6.42 -24.03 -21.87
C SER A 191 -5.09 -23.43 -22.31
N GLY A 192 -4.02 -24.15 -22.09
CA GLY A 192 -2.65 -23.74 -22.39
C GLY A 192 -1.89 -23.22 -21.18
N THR A 193 -0.60 -23.02 -21.37
CA THR A 193 0.30 -22.51 -20.34
C THR A 193 1.14 -21.38 -20.90
N LEU A 194 1.46 -20.38 -20.05
CA LEU A 194 2.35 -19.27 -20.38
C LEU A 194 3.53 -19.28 -19.42
N ALA A 195 4.73 -19.04 -19.92
CA ALA A 195 5.89 -18.83 -19.06
C ALA A 195 5.85 -17.41 -18.48
N CYS A 196 6.01 -17.29 -17.16
CA CYS A 196 5.99 -16.02 -16.48
C CYS A 196 7.38 -15.69 -15.92
N THR A 197 7.84 -14.47 -16.17
CA THR A 197 9.11 -13.95 -15.66
C THR A 197 8.92 -12.59 -15.00
N GLN A 198 9.79 -12.29 -14.05
CA GLN A 198 9.77 -11.02 -13.33
C GLN A 198 9.93 -9.83 -14.26
N LEU A 199 9.10 -8.81 -14.08
CA LEU A 199 9.13 -7.55 -14.81
C LEU A 199 9.55 -6.39 -13.90
N ILE A 200 8.84 -6.19 -12.78
CA ILE A 200 9.19 -5.25 -11.72
C ILE A 200 8.98 -5.91 -10.36
N ALA A 201 9.69 -5.45 -9.34
CA ALA A 201 9.53 -5.90 -7.96
C ALA A 201 9.94 -4.78 -6.99
N ASP A 202 9.42 -4.82 -5.79
CA ASP A 202 9.93 -4.04 -4.67
C ASP A 202 11.04 -4.81 -3.93
N ASN A 203 11.66 -4.16 -2.95
CA ASN A 203 12.65 -4.81 -2.10
C ASN A 203 11.97 -5.70 -1.04
N VAL A 204 12.68 -6.72 -0.64
CA VAL A 204 12.25 -7.62 0.44
C VAL A 204 12.31 -6.88 1.77
N ALA A 205 11.17 -6.76 2.44
CA ALA A 205 11.09 -6.21 3.79
C ALA A 205 11.12 -7.32 4.86
N SER A 206 11.49 -6.95 6.08
CA SER A 206 11.54 -7.85 7.23
C SER A 206 10.62 -7.36 8.35
N ARG A 207 9.91 -8.28 9.01
CA ARG A 207 8.97 -7.95 10.10
C ARG A 207 9.66 -7.41 11.36
N TYR A 208 10.87 -7.87 11.66
CA TYR A 208 11.47 -7.62 12.98
C TYR A 208 12.72 -6.75 12.96
N SER A 209 13.42 -6.59 11.90
CA SER A 209 14.57 -5.73 11.66
C SER A 209 15.74 -6.42 10.95
N GLY A 210 16.52 -5.63 10.23
CA GLY A 210 17.88 -5.95 9.84
C GLY A 210 18.05 -6.75 8.55
N ASP A 211 17.10 -7.58 8.16
CA ASP A 211 17.26 -8.47 7.00
C ASP A 211 16.46 -8.02 5.76
N ALA A 212 16.34 -6.71 5.57
CA ALA A 212 15.86 -6.19 4.30
C ALA A 212 16.78 -6.69 3.17
N GLY A 213 16.19 -7.06 2.05
CA GLY A 213 16.91 -7.68 0.95
C GLY A 213 16.37 -7.25 -0.40
N THR A 214 16.84 -7.93 -1.43
CA THR A 214 16.34 -7.76 -2.79
C THR A 214 15.73 -9.05 -3.30
N LEU A 215 14.68 -8.93 -4.09
CA LEU A 215 14.20 -10.04 -4.89
C LEU A 215 15.11 -10.16 -6.13
N GLY A 216 15.75 -11.33 -6.28
CA GLY A 216 16.53 -11.67 -7.46
C GLY A 216 15.62 -12.02 -8.64
N SER A 217 15.75 -13.23 -9.18
CA SER A 217 14.86 -13.70 -10.25
C SER A 217 13.61 -14.35 -9.69
N THR A 218 12.48 -14.11 -10.36
CA THR A 218 11.21 -14.79 -10.12
C THR A 218 10.68 -15.38 -11.41
N SER A 219 10.22 -16.62 -11.36
CA SER A 219 9.60 -17.30 -12.48
C SER A 219 8.44 -18.18 -12.04
N ALA A 220 7.51 -18.41 -12.95
CA ALA A 220 6.37 -19.30 -12.74
C ALA A 220 5.84 -19.79 -14.09
N THR A 221 4.89 -20.73 -14.07
CA THR A 221 4.07 -21.10 -15.21
C THR A 221 2.61 -20.76 -14.90
N LEU A 222 1.99 -19.93 -15.71
CA LEU A 222 0.57 -19.65 -15.66
C LEU A 222 -0.19 -20.74 -16.42
N ASP A 223 -1.05 -21.48 -15.73
CA ASP A 223 -1.96 -22.44 -16.33
C ASP A 223 -3.33 -21.79 -16.56
N LEU A 224 -3.72 -21.66 -17.80
CA LEU A 224 -4.95 -21.00 -18.21
C LEU A 224 -6.18 -21.90 -17.99
N GLY A 225 -6.00 -23.21 -17.96
CA GLY A 225 -7.09 -24.18 -17.71
C GLY A 225 -7.49 -24.23 -16.25
N THR A 226 -6.52 -24.37 -15.37
CA THR A 226 -6.73 -24.48 -13.92
C THR A 226 -6.79 -23.13 -13.19
N ARG A 227 -6.43 -22.03 -13.87
CA ARG A 227 -6.33 -20.67 -13.29
C ARG A 227 -5.36 -20.64 -12.11
N THR A 228 -4.18 -21.20 -12.31
CA THR A 228 -3.14 -21.26 -11.28
C THR A 228 -1.78 -20.80 -11.77
N LEU A 229 -0.97 -20.27 -10.86
CA LEU A 229 0.48 -20.16 -11.03
C LEU A 229 1.12 -21.43 -10.50
N ASN A 230 1.84 -22.13 -11.35
CA ASN A 230 2.53 -23.37 -11.04
C ASN A 230 4.05 -23.12 -10.99
N ASN A 231 4.73 -23.85 -10.11
CA ASN A 231 6.18 -23.83 -9.96
C ASN A 231 6.74 -22.41 -9.74
N LEU A 232 6.03 -21.58 -8.96
CA LEU A 232 6.52 -20.26 -8.60
C LEU A 232 7.83 -20.39 -7.82
N THR A 233 8.85 -19.71 -8.31
CA THR A 233 10.19 -19.69 -7.70
C THR A 233 10.60 -18.24 -7.45
N LEU A 234 10.96 -17.93 -6.20
CA LEU A 234 11.41 -16.62 -5.73
C LEU A 234 12.85 -16.74 -5.23
N SER A 235 13.79 -16.10 -5.88
CA SER A 235 15.19 -16.02 -5.41
C SER A 235 15.36 -14.76 -4.57
N ILE A 236 15.74 -14.89 -3.32
CA ILE A 236 15.84 -13.80 -2.36
C ILE A 236 17.28 -13.65 -1.88
N ASN A 237 17.78 -12.42 -1.90
CA ASN A 237 19.06 -12.05 -1.33
C ASN A 237 18.79 -11.15 -0.10
N ALA A 238 19.12 -11.63 1.08
CA ALA A 238 18.96 -10.90 2.34
C ALA A 238 20.26 -10.96 3.15
N GLY A 239 20.82 -9.80 3.46
CA GLY A 239 22.15 -9.72 4.07
C GLY A 239 23.21 -10.40 3.20
N ASN A 240 23.96 -11.34 3.79
CA ASN A 240 24.98 -12.14 3.09
C ASN A 240 24.45 -13.51 2.61
N SER A 241 23.14 -13.72 2.66
CA SER A 241 22.52 -15.00 2.32
C SER A 241 21.67 -14.88 1.07
N SER A 242 21.70 -15.91 0.24
CA SER A 242 20.77 -16.08 -0.87
C SER A 242 20.02 -17.40 -0.68
N PHE A 243 18.71 -17.37 -0.85
CA PHE A 243 17.88 -18.55 -0.74
C PHE A 243 16.71 -18.50 -1.73
N THR A 244 16.13 -19.66 -1.98
CA THR A 244 15.02 -19.80 -2.92
C THR A 244 13.78 -20.30 -2.18
N MET A 245 12.66 -19.62 -2.40
CA MET A 245 11.35 -20.09 -1.97
C MET A 245 10.56 -20.59 -3.18
N THR A 246 9.80 -21.65 -2.98
CA THR A 246 8.98 -22.23 -4.05
C THR A 246 7.55 -22.46 -3.58
N SER A 247 6.61 -22.22 -4.48
CA SER A 247 5.21 -22.65 -4.32
C SER A 247 4.83 -23.53 -5.51
N PRO A 248 4.45 -24.79 -5.30
CA PRO A 248 4.15 -25.72 -6.40
C PRO A 248 2.93 -25.26 -7.19
N GLN A 249 1.93 -24.71 -6.51
CA GLN A 249 0.70 -24.23 -7.12
C GLN A 249 0.05 -23.15 -6.24
N SER A 250 -0.42 -22.07 -6.86
CA SER A 250 -1.16 -20.99 -6.21
C SER A 250 -2.33 -20.55 -7.09
N PRO A 251 -3.55 -20.36 -6.55
CA PRO A 251 -4.68 -19.91 -7.35
C PRO A 251 -4.44 -18.48 -7.87
N LEU A 252 -4.93 -18.17 -9.06
CA LEU A 252 -5.03 -16.79 -9.52
C LEU A 252 -6.17 -16.07 -8.80
N ASN A 253 -6.00 -14.76 -8.60
CA ASN A 253 -6.99 -13.92 -7.90
C ASN A 253 -7.35 -14.48 -6.50
N GLY A 254 -6.35 -15.02 -5.80
CA GLY A 254 -6.56 -15.69 -4.53
C GLY A 254 -5.28 -15.80 -3.69
N VAL A 255 -5.38 -16.62 -2.65
CA VAL A 255 -4.33 -16.83 -1.66
C VAL A 255 -4.05 -18.31 -1.51
N ALA A 256 -2.79 -18.69 -1.40
CA ALA A 256 -2.34 -20.03 -1.05
C ALA A 256 -1.25 -19.97 0.02
N THR A 257 -1.22 -20.96 0.90
CA THR A 257 -0.15 -21.13 1.89
C THR A 257 0.48 -22.51 1.73
N ALA A 258 1.80 -22.54 1.56
CA ALA A 258 2.60 -23.75 1.45
C ALA A 258 3.68 -23.70 2.54
N GLY A 259 3.49 -24.47 3.61
CA GLY A 259 4.37 -24.40 4.78
C GLY A 259 4.33 -23.01 5.43
N THR A 260 5.47 -22.35 5.45
CA THR A 260 5.59 -20.98 6.01
C THR A 260 5.37 -19.89 4.97
N LEU A 261 5.31 -20.23 3.68
CA LEU A 261 5.17 -19.29 2.57
C LEU A 261 3.69 -19.08 2.24
N THR A 262 3.24 -17.84 2.28
CA THR A 262 1.93 -17.41 1.77
C THR A 262 2.14 -16.63 0.48
N ILE A 263 1.41 -17.03 -0.56
CA ILE A 263 1.36 -16.39 -1.87
C ILE A 263 -0.04 -15.83 -2.10
N GLN A 264 -0.10 -14.61 -2.57
CA GLN A 264 -1.31 -13.94 -3.01
C GLN A 264 -1.10 -13.52 -4.46
N SER A 265 -2.13 -13.56 -5.29
CA SER A 265 -1.99 -13.06 -6.66
C SER A 265 -3.25 -12.43 -7.20
N VAL A 266 -3.08 -11.46 -8.10
CA VAL A 266 -4.14 -10.87 -8.93
C VAL A 266 -3.66 -10.77 -10.37
N VAL A 267 -4.58 -11.04 -11.31
CA VAL A 267 -4.31 -10.90 -12.75
C VAL A 267 -4.67 -9.49 -13.18
N VAL A 268 -3.72 -8.82 -13.83
CA VAL A 268 -3.84 -7.42 -14.23
C VAL A 268 -3.35 -7.19 -15.66
N GLY A 269 -3.66 -6.01 -16.20
CA GLY A 269 -3.24 -5.61 -17.54
C GLY A 269 -4.41 -5.40 -18.50
N HIS A 270 -4.10 -5.29 -19.78
CA HIS A 270 -5.09 -5.08 -20.84
C HIS A 270 -5.00 -6.11 -21.98
N ASP A 271 -3.93 -6.90 -22.01
CA ASP A 271 -3.72 -7.92 -23.05
C ASP A 271 -3.88 -9.34 -22.46
N PRO A 272 -4.98 -10.05 -22.75
CA PRO A 272 -5.19 -11.41 -22.26
C PRO A 272 -4.26 -12.44 -22.88
N ALA A 273 -3.55 -12.11 -23.98
CA ALA A 273 -2.53 -12.97 -24.58
C ALA A 273 -1.16 -12.84 -23.88
N GLN A 274 -0.93 -11.72 -23.22
CA GLN A 274 0.26 -11.45 -22.43
C GLN A 274 -0.12 -10.85 -21.07
N PRO A 275 -0.86 -11.60 -20.22
CA PRO A 275 -1.32 -11.09 -18.96
C PRO A 275 -0.16 -10.79 -18.00
N LEU A 276 -0.36 -9.79 -17.16
CA LEU A 276 0.48 -9.54 -16.01
C LEU A 276 -0.13 -10.24 -14.79
N VAL A 277 0.72 -10.75 -13.92
CA VAL A 277 0.30 -11.30 -12.63
C VAL A 277 1.08 -10.59 -11.52
N ALA A 278 0.38 -9.81 -10.72
CA ALA A 278 0.95 -9.29 -9.49
C ALA A 278 0.92 -10.36 -8.42
N VAL A 279 2.06 -10.64 -7.82
CA VAL A 279 2.26 -11.68 -6.80
C VAL A 279 2.80 -11.02 -5.54
N GLY A 280 2.07 -11.19 -4.45
CA GLY A 280 2.53 -10.88 -3.11
C GLY A 280 3.00 -12.14 -2.41
N TYR A 281 4.09 -12.04 -1.68
CA TYR A 281 4.62 -13.16 -0.92
C TYR A 281 4.96 -12.73 0.51
N SER A 282 4.71 -13.61 1.46
CA SER A 282 5.14 -13.41 2.84
C SER A 282 5.47 -14.75 3.50
N THR A 283 6.41 -14.70 4.45
CA THR A 283 6.73 -15.89 5.24
C THR A 283 6.25 -15.72 6.68
N THR A 284 5.74 -16.82 7.26
CA THR A 284 5.54 -16.91 8.70
C THR A 284 6.89 -17.27 9.32
N PRO A 285 7.41 -16.49 10.27
CA PRO A 285 8.69 -16.81 10.89
C PRO A 285 8.62 -18.15 11.64
N ALA A 286 9.63 -18.98 11.46
CA ALA A 286 9.95 -19.99 12.47
C ALA A 286 10.33 -19.27 13.76
N ALA A 287 10.11 -19.92 14.93
CA ALA A 287 10.42 -19.29 16.23
C ALA A 287 11.83 -18.68 16.23
N GLY A 288 11.92 -17.36 16.40
CA GLY A 288 13.18 -16.61 16.47
C GLY A 288 13.75 -16.08 15.15
N GLN A 289 13.05 -16.25 14.02
CA GLN A 289 13.46 -15.67 12.73
C GLN A 289 12.43 -14.64 12.23
N GLY A 290 12.91 -13.57 11.59
CA GLY A 290 12.05 -12.56 10.98
C GLY A 290 11.30 -13.09 9.77
N GLY A 291 9.99 -12.90 9.69
CA GLY A 291 9.25 -13.11 8.46
C GLY A 291 9.60 -12.04 7.45
N ILE A 292 9.70 -12.41 6.19
CA ILE A 292 9.97 -11.49 5.08
C ILE A 292 8.79 -11.44 4.14
N GLY A 293 8.73 -10.41 3.31
CA GLY A 293 7.71 -10.29 2.28
C GLY A 293 8.01 -9.20 1.27
N GLY A 294 7.19 -9.14 0.24
CA GLY A 294 7.29 -8.20 -0.86
C GLY A 294 6.25 -8.46 -1.94
N VAL A 295 6.37 -7.69 -3.02
CA VAL A 295 5.51 -7.77 -4.20
C VAL A 295 6.36 -7.83 -5.47
N VAL A 296 5.93 -8.63 -6.43
CA VAL A 296 6.52 -8.74 -7.76
C VAL A 296 5.42 -8.78 -8.81
N VAL A 297 5.68 -8.20 -9.97
CA VAL A 297 4.83 -8.32 -11.16
C VAL A 297 5.54 -9.20 -12.18
N LEU A 298 4.85 -10.22 -12.63
CA LEU A 298 5.29 -11.15 -13.66
C LEU A 298 4.62 -10.79 -14.99
N SER A 299 5.37 -10.91 -16.07
CA SER A 299 4.85 -10.92 -17.45
C SER A 299 4.78 -12.37 -17.93
N CYS A 300 3.62 -12.79 -18.39
CA CYS A 300 3.36 -14.15 -18.84
C CYS A 300 3.17 -14.18 -20.38
N LYS A 301 3.89 -15.06 -21.11
CA LYS A 301 3.87 -15.17 -22.57
C LYS A 301 4.29 -16.55 -23.04
#